data_4c4044bc6f817e87dbdfcb26ce3d9a99
#
_entry.id   4c4044bc6f817e87dbdfcb26ce3d9a99
#
_cell.length_a   1.000
_cell.length_b   1.000
_cell.length_c   1.000
_cell.angle_alpha   90.00
_cell.angle_beta   90.00
_cell.angle_gamma   90.00
#
_symmetry.space_group_name_H-M   'P 1'
#
loop_
_entity.id
_entity.type
_entity.pdbx_description
1 polymer ?
#
loop_
_entity_poly.entity_id
_entity_poly.type
_entity_poly.pdbx_seq_one_letter_code
_entity_poly.pdbx_strand_id
1 'polypeptide(L)'
;MHDDEFDAAVARHRPELEVHCYRMLGSVHDAEDAVQETMVRAWSAIDGLTPGSNVRAWLYRIATNRCLTLIERRGRRELPVDLSPGRPVEEISWLEPYPARLVPDGAGPEARYDAKEAIQLAFIALLQHLPGRQRAALLLRDVLGYSAAD
;
A
#
# COMPACT_ATOMS: atom_id res chain seq x y z
N MET A 1 -22.05 -4.28 12.94
CA MET A 1 -21.35 -2.97 13.01
C MET A 1 -22.29 -1.89 12.49
N HIS A 2 -22.43 -0.83 13.24
CA HIS A 2 -23.24 0.31 12.82
C HIS A 2 -22.45 1.22 11.87
N ASP A 3 -23.16 2.00 11.08
CA ASP A 3 -22.56 2.90 10.09
C ASP A 3 -21.51 3.83 10.71
N ASP A 4 -21.83 4.41 11.87
CA ASP A 4 -20.92 5.32 12.58
C ASP A 4 -19.62 4.63 13.01
N GLU A 5 -19.70 3.38 13.43
CA GLU A 5 -18.53 2.60 13.81
C GLU A 5 -17.66 2.27 12.60
N PHE A 6 -18.29 1.97 11.49
CA PHE A 6 -17.58 1.74 10.23
C PHE A 6 -16.86 3.01 9.78
N ASP A 7 -17.56 4.13 9.78
CA ASP A 7 -16.99 5.41 9.37
C ASP A 7 -15.80 5.80 10.26
N ALA A 8 -15.91 5.56 11.57
CA ALA A 8 -14.81 5.80 12.50
C ALA A 8 -13.61 4.91 12.21
N ALA A 9 -13.84 3.62 11.94
CA ALA A 9 -12.78 2.68 11.60
C ALA A 9 -12.10 3.06 10.28
N VAL A 10 -12.87 3.47 9.28
CA VAL A 10 -12.35 3.93 7.99
C VAL A 10 -11.47 5.16 8.18
N ALA A 11 -11.97 6.17 8.90
CA ALA A 11 -11.22 7.38 9.16
C ALA A 11 -9.91 7.10 9.90
N ARG A 12 -9.94 6.14 10.83
CA ARG A 12 -8.78 5.75 11.62
C ARG A 12 -7.70 5.06 10.78
N HIS A 13 -8.11 4.16 9.87
CA HIS A 13 -7.17 3.31 9.16
C HIS A 13 -6.85 3.77 7.74
N ARG A 14 -7.61 4.72 7.20
CA ARG A 14 -7.42 5.20 5.83
C ARG A 14 -5.99 5.70 5.54
N PRO A 15 -5.38 6.53 6.39
CA PRO A 15 -4.02 7.02 6.11
C PRO A 15 -2.99 5.89 5.99
N GLU A 16 -3.04 4.89 6.86
CA GLU A 16 -2.11 3.76 6.80
C GLU A 16 -2.36 2.88 5.58
N LEU A 17 -3.61 2.73 5.16
CA LEU A 17 -3.94 1.98 3.95
C LEU A 17 -3.46 2.69 2.69
N GLU A 18 -3.51 4.01 2.65
CA GLU A 18 -2.94 4.79 1.54
C GLU A 18 -1.44 4.56 1.42
N VAL A 19 -0.72 4.57 2.54
CA VAL A 19 0.71 4.28 2.55
C VAL A 19 0.99 2.86 2.04
N HIS A 20 0.23 1.89 2.53
CA HIS A 20 0.37 0.48 2.11
C HIS A 20 0.14 0.31 0.61
N CYS A 21 -0.94 0.88 0.09
CA CYS A 21 -1.24 0.79 -1.33
C CYS A 21 -0.20 1.50 -2.18
N TYR A 22 0.33 2.63 -1.71
CA TYR A 22 1.42 3.31 -2.39
C TYR A 22 2.68 2.42 -2.45
N ARG A 23 3.03 1.76 -1.35
CA ARG A 23 4.16 0.82 -1.34
C ARG A 23 3.96 -0.34 -2.29
N MET A 24 2.72 -0.81 -2.41
CA MET A 24 2.38 -1.90 -3.34
C MET A 24 2.43 -1.46 -4.80
N LEU A 25 1.95 -0.25 -5.11
CA LEU A 25 1.69 0.17 -6.49
C LEU A 25 2.69 1.16 -7.06
N GLY A 26 3.39 1.92 -6.20
CA GLY A 26 4.36 2.92 -6.63
C GLY A 26 3.75 4.19 -7.23
N SER A 27 2.43 4.31 -7.23
CA SER A 27 1.70 5.46 -7.77
C SER A 27 0.70 5.96 -6.74
N VAL A 28 0.74 7.26 -6.47
CA VAL A 28 -0.20 7.92 -5.54
C VAL A 28 -1.63 7.81 -6.05
N HIS A 29 -1.82 8.06 -7.34
CA HIS A 29 -3.14 8.01 -7.96
C HIS A 29 -3.74 6.60 -7.87
N ASP A 30 -2.96 5.59 -8.24
CA ASP A 30 -3.41 4.20 -8.17
C ASP A 30 -3.68 3.78 -6.72
N ALA A 31 -2.87 4.27 -5.78
CA ALA A 31 -3.06 3.99 -4.35
C ALA A 31 -4.38 4.59 -3.84
N GLU A 32 -4.69 5.81 -4.21
CA GLU A 32 -5.95 6.46 -3.84
C GLU A 32 -7.15 5.68 -4.41
N ASP A 33 -7.09 5.27 -5.67
CA ASP A 33 -8.12 4.48 -6.29
C ASP A 33 -8.29 3.12 -5.58
N ALA A 34 -7.20 2.47 -5.25
CA ALA A 34 -7.22 1.18 -4.54
C ALA A 34 -7.86 1.32 -3.15
N VAL A 35 -7.53 2.38 -2.42
CA VAL A 35 -8.13 2.64 -1.10
C VAL A 35 -9.62 2.92 -1.24
N GLN A 36 -10.00 3.74 -2.19
CA GLN A 36 -11.41 4.07 -2.43
C GLN A 36 -12.22 2.80 -2.72
N GLU A 37 -11.71 1.94 -3.58
CA GLU A 37 -12.38 0.68 -3.91
C GLU A 37 -12.38 -0.28 -2.72
N THR A 38 -11.33 -0.27 -1.90
CA THR A 38 -11.28 -1.04 -0.65
C THR A 38 -12.42 -0.62 0.27
N MET A 39 -12.67 0.68 0.41
CA MET A 39 -13.76 1.19 1.25
C MET A 39 -15.12 0.75 0.73
N VAL A 40 -15.33 0.80 -0.57
CA VAL A 40 -16.58 0.34 -1.19
C VAL A 40 -16.80 -1.16 -0.92
N ARG A 41 -15.77 -1.97 -1.10
CA ARG A 41 -15.86 -3.42 -0.86
C ARG A 41 -16.06 -3.74 0.62
N ALA A 42 -15.39 -3.01 1.49
CA ALA A 42 -15.56 -3.16 2.93
C ALA A 42 -16.97 -2.83 3.37
N TRP A 43 -17.52 -1.74 2.87
CA TRP A 43 -18.90 -1.35 3.14
C TRP A 43 -19.88 -2.44 2.71
N SER A 44 -19.70 -2.98 1.51
CA SER A 44 -20.56 -4.03 0.97
C SER A 44 -20.49 -5.34 1.76
N ALA A 45 -19.36 -5.61 2.41
CA ALA A 45 -19.09 -6.87 3.12
C ALA A 45 -19.23 -6.74 4.64
N ILE A 46 -19.57 -5.56 5.14
CA ILE A 46 -19.56 -5.28 6.58
C ILE A 46 -20.49 -6.18 7.40
N ASP A 47 -21.64 -6.52 6.83
CA ASP A 47 -22.63 -7.36 7.52
C ASP A 47 -22.14 -8.79 7.75
N GLY A 48 -21.19 -9.24 6.93
CA GLY A 48 -20.56 -10.55 7.07
C GLY A 48 -19.38 -10.58 8.04
N LEU A 49 -19.00 -9.42 8.59
CA LEU A 49 -17.86 -9.35 9.50
C LEU A 49 -18.27 -9.89 10.88
N THR A 50 -17.55 -10.90 11.36
CA THR A 50 -17.80 -11.51 12.65
C THR A 50 -17.50 -10.52 13.79
N PRO A 51 -18.39 -10.37 14.78
CA PRO A 51 -18.12 -9.52 15.94
C PRO A 51 -16.80 -9.93 16.61
N GLY A 52 -15.99 -8.94 16.99
CA GLY A 52 -14.68 -9.17 17.60
C GLY A 52 -13.55 -9.41 16.62
N SER A 53 -13.82 -9.40 15.31
CA SER A 53 -12.80 -9.53 14.28
C SER A 53 -11.85 -8.33 14.28
N ASN A 54 -10.60 -8.56 13.85
CA ASN A 54 -9.62 -7.51 13.68
C ASN A 54 -9.94 -6.71 12.40
N VAL A 55 -10.63 -5.59 12.56
CA VAL A 55 -11.06 -4.73 11.44
C VAL A 55 -9.85 -4.23 10.64
N ARG A 56 -8.77 -3.85 11.32
CA ARG A 56 -7.56 -3.38 10.65
C ARG A 56 -6.99 -4.45 9.72
N ALA A 57 -6.82 -5.68 10.22
CA ALA A 57 -6.32 -6.80 9.41
C ALA A 57 -7.26 -7.12 8.24
N TRP A 58 -8.55 -7.05 8.48
CA TRP A 58 -9.56 -7.27 7.45
C TRP A 58 -9.47 -6.22 6.33
N LEU A 59 -9.33 -4.95 6.68
CA LEU A 59 -9.15 -3.88 5.70
C LEU A 59 -7.86 -4.05 4.90
N TYR A 60 -6.75 -4.43 5.56
CA TYR A 60 -5.49 -4.70 4.86
C TYR A 60 -5.61 -5.87 3.90
N ARG A 61 -6.37 -6.89 4.25
CA ARG A 61 -6.62 -8.02 3.35
C ARG A 61 -7.33 -7.57 2.08
N ILE A 62 -8.38 -6.79 2.22
CA ILE A 62 -9.13 -6.26 1.06
C ILE A 62 -8.23 -5.38 0.20
N ALA A 63 -7.50 -4.44 0.83
CA ALA A 63 -6.61 -3.52 0.14
C ALA A 63 -5.50 -4.26 -0.60
N THR A 64 -4.86 -5.23 0.05
CA THR A 64 -3.78 -6.02 -0.55
C THR A 64 -4.28 -6.81 -1.76
N ASN A 65 -5.44 -7.46 -1.64
CA ASN A 65 -6.02 -8.21 -2.74
C ASN A 65 -6.36 -7.28 -3.92
N ARG A 66 -6.83 -6.09 -3.64
CA ARG A 66 -7.09 -5.10 -4.69
C ARG A 66 -5.82 -4.66 -5.38
N CYS A 67 -4.77 -4.40 -4.62
CA CYS A 67 -3.45 -4.06 -5.19
C CYS A 67 -2.90 -5.19 -6.05
N LEU A 68 -3.02 -6.44 -5.61
CA LEU A 68 -2.57 -7.59 -6.38
C LEU A 68 -3.29 -7.68 -7.73
N THR A 69 -4.61 -7.43 -7.74
CA THR A 69 -5.39 -7.42 -8.98
C THR A 69 -4.91 -6.30 -9.91
N LEU A 70 -4.65 -5.11 -9.39
CA LEU A 70 -4.16 -3.98 -10.19
C LEU A 70 -2.77 -4.23 -10.75
N ILE A 71 -1.89 -4.85 -9.97
CA ILE A 71 -0.53 -5.22 -10.43
C ILE A 71 -0.64 -6.23 -11.57
N GLU A 72 -1.50 -7.23 -11.44
CA GLU A 72 -1.72 -8.23 -12.48
C GLU A 72 -2.23 -7.60 -13.78
N ARG A 73 -3.21 -6.69 -13.68
CA ARG A 73 -3.73 -5.97 -14.84
C ARG A 73 -2.69 -5.07 -15.48
N ARG A 74 -1.86 -4.41 -14.69
CA ARG A 74 -0.77 -3.58 -15.17
C ARG A 74 0.23 -4.40 -15.98
N GLY A 75 0.61 -5.57 -15.49
CA GLY A 75 1.52 -6.48 -16.17
C GLY A 75 0.99 -6.96 -17.52
N ARG A 76 -0.31 -6.96 -17.73
CA ARG A 76 -0.92 -7.31 -19.03
C ARG A 76 -0.93 -6.17 -20.03
N ARG A 77 -0.90 -4.92 -19.56
CA ARG A 77 -1.00 -3.71 -20.39
C ARG A 77 0.33 -3.08 -20.70
N GLU A 78 1.31 -3.25 -19.83
CA GLU A 78 2.63 -2.67 -19.95
C GLU A 78 3.65 -3.74 -20.29
N LEU A 79 4.75 -3.33 -20.94
CA LEU A 79 5.86 -4.22 -21.18
C LEU A 79 6.38 -4.73 -19.82
N PRO A 80 6.77 -6.02 -19.74
CA PRO A 80 7.35 -6.55 -18.52
C PRO A 80 8.52 -5.69 -18.05
N VAL A 81 8.56 -5.39 -16.75
CA VAL A 81 9.70 -4.71 -16.17
C VAL A 81 10.90 -5.66 -16.26
N ASP A 82 11.98 -5.17 -16.83
CA ASP A 82 13.22 -5.92 -16.90
C ASP A 82 13.84 -5.99 -15.50
N LEU A 83 13.83 -7.18 -14.92
CA LEU A 83 14.38 -7.44 -13.59
C LEU A 83 15.85 -7.85 -13.63
N SER A 84 16.52 -7.66 -14.79
CA SER A 84 17.93 -7.98 -14.94
C SER A 84 18.79 -7.23 -13.93
N PRO A 85 19.80 -7.88 -13.35
CA PRO A 85 20.73 -7.20 -12.46
C PRO A 85 21.41 -6.04 -13.14
N GLY A 86 21.54 -4.89 -12.46
CA GLY A 86 22.22 -3.71 -12.97
C GLY A 86 21.33 -2.67 -13.63
N ARG A 87 20.03 -2.93 -13.76
CA ARG A 87 19.12 -1.91 -14.29
C ARG A 87 18.87 -0.84 -13.23
N PRO A 88 19.04 0.46 -13.58
CA PRO A 88 18.80 1.53 -12.62
C PRO A 88 17.36 1.54 -12.11
N VAL A 89 17.19 1.79 -10.81
CA VAL A 89 15.89 1.87 -10.18
C VAL A 89 15.09 3.06 -10.72
N GLU A 90 15.76 4.11 -11.14
CA GLU A 90 15.13 5.32 -11.68
C GLU A 90 14.36 5.09 -12.99
N GLU A 91 14.55 3.95 -13.63
CA GLU A 91 13.87 3.62 -14.89
C GLU A 91 12.44 3.12 -14.70
N ILE A 92 11.97 3.01 -13.46
CA ILE A 92 10.58 2.64 -13.19
C ILE A 92 9.68 3.85 -13.50
N SER A 93 9.05 3.83 -14.68
CA SER A 93 8.34 4.98 -15.21
C SER A 93 7.07 5.38 -14.49
N TRP A 94 6.46 4.45 -13.75
CA TRP A 94 5.21 4.71 -13.03
C TRP A 94 5.43 5.15 -11.58
N LEU A 95 6.67 5.12 -11.09
CA LEU A 95 6.97 5.47 -9.72
C LEU A 95 6.82 6.98 -9.51
N GLU A 96 5.97 7.36 -8.59
CA GLU A 96 5.74 8.75 -8.20
C GLU A 96 6.47 9.06 -6.88
N PRO A 97 6.88 10.34 -6.68
CA PRO A 97 7.45 10.74 -5.40
C PRO A 97 6.49 10.47 -4.24
N TYR A 98 7.05 10.10 -3.10
CA TYR A 98 6.26 9.87 -1.89
C TYR A 98 5.68 11.20 -1.40
N PRO A 99 4.33 11.33 -1.28
CA PRO A 99 3.73 12.61 -0.89
C PRO A 99 4.14 13.03 0.52
N ALA A 100 4.44 14.30 0.68
CA ALA A 100 4.81 14.86 1.99
C ALA A 100 3.71 14.63 3.04
N ARG A 101 2.44 14.65 2.64
CA ARG A 101 1.30 14.41 3.53
C ARG A 101 1.26 13.02 4.15
N LEU A 102 1.96 12.06 3.55
CA LEU A 102 2.04 10.67 4.03
C LEU A 102 3.30 10.43 4.86
N VAL A 103 4.17 11.43 5.00
CA VAL A 103 5.34 11.33 5.87
C VAL A 103 4.89 11.51 7.31
N PRO A 104 5.35 10.65 8.25
CA PRO A 104 4.99 10.79 9.66
C PRO A 104 5.37 12.16 10.22
N ASP A 105 4.50 12.70 11.09
CA ASP A 105 4.77 13.94 11.80
C ASP A 105 6.04 13.82 12.65
N GLY A 106 6.71 14.94 12.87
CA GLY A 106 7.93 14.99 13.68
C GLY A 106 9.21 14.79 12.87
N ALA A 107 9.14 14.92 11.54
CA ALA A 107 10.33 14.98 10.71
C ALA A 107 11.28 16.05 11.21
N GLY A 108 12.55 15.73 11.40
CA GLY A 108 13.55 16.64 11.92
C GLY A 108 13.95 17.75 10.93
N PRO A 109 15.12 18.36 11.11
CA PRO A 109 15.60 19.39 10.21
C PRO A 109 15.54 18.99 8.74
N GLU A 110 15.39 19.95 7.86
CA GLU A 110 15.20 19.77 6.42
C GLU A 110 16.17 18.77 5.79
N ALA A 111 17.45 18.84 6.14
CA ALA A 111 18.44 17.89 5.60
C ALA A 111 18.17 16.44 6.00
N ARG A 112 17.66 16.24 7.22
CA ARG A 112 17.28 14.90 7.72
C ARG A 112 16.03 14.41 7.01
N TYR A 113 15.10 15.30 6.73
CA TYR A 113 13.89 15.03 5.97
C TYR A 113 14.24 14.56 4.55
N ASP A 114 15.13 15.26 3.87
CA ASP A 114 15.54 14.91 2.50
C ASP A 114 16.20 13.53 2.43
N ALA A 115 17.08 13.21 3.38
CA ALA A 115 17.72 11.92 3.46
C ALA A 115 16.70 10.80 3.71
N LYS A 116 15.74 11.03 4.60
CA LYS A 116 14.68 10.08 4.92
C LYS A 116 13.79 9.85 3.72
N GLU A 117 13.42 10.90 3.02
CA GLU A 117 12.61 10.82 1.81
C GLU A 117 13.32 10.01 0.72
N ALA A 118 14.61 10.25 0.51
CA ALA A 118 15.40 9.50 -0.46
C ALA A 118 15.44 8.01 -0.14
N ILE A 119 15.61 7.65 1.13
CA ILE A 119 15.59 6.25 1.57
C ILE A 119 14.22 5.62 1.33
N GLN A 120 13.15 6.34 1.64
CA GLN A 120 11.80 5.86 1.41
C GLN A 120 11.51 5.64 -0.07
N LEU A 121 11.92 6.56 -0.92
CA LEU A 121 11.76 6.41 -2.38
C LEU A 121 12.55 5.23 -2.91
N ALA A 122 13.78 5.05 -2.44
CA ALA A 122 14.60 3.91 -2.82
C ALA A 122 13.93 2.58 -2.41
N PHE A 123 13.39 2.52 -1.20
CA PHE A 123 12.68 1.35 -0.72
C PHE A 123 11.46 1.04 -1.57
N ILE A 124 10.63 2.04 -1.85
CA ILE A 124 9.46 1.90 -2.71
C ILE A 124 9.87 1.42 -4.11
N ALA A 125 10.92 2.00 -4.68
CA ALA A 125 11.42 1.61 -5.99
C ALA A 125 11.87 0.16 -6.01
N LEU A 126 12.61 -0.27 -4.98
CA LEU A 126 13.05 -1.66 -4.87
C LEU A 126 11.87 -2.63 -4.75
N LEU A 127 10.84 -2.25 -4.01
CA LEU A 127 9.62 -3.07 -3.90
C LEU A 127 8.97 -3.32 -5.25
N GLN A 128 9.03 -2.36 -6.17
CA GLN A 128 8.42 -2.50 -7.49
C GLN A 128 9.11 -3.56 -8.36
N HIS A 129 10.32 -3.99 -8.01
CA HIS A 129 11.02 -5.08 -8.69
C HIS A 129 10.57 -6.47 -8.23
N LEU A 130 9.86 -6.56 -7.11
CA LEU A 130 9.36 -7.84 -6.60
C LEU A 130 8.02 -8.19 -7.27
N PRO A 131 7.77 -9.48 -7.54
CA PRO A 131 6.43 -9.92 -7.91
C PRO A 131 5.41 -9.48 -6.86
N GLY A 132 4.18 -9.18 -7.30
CA GLY A 132 3.16 -8.62 -6.42
C GLY A 132 2.93 -9.38 -5.12
N ARG A 133 2.86 -10.72 -5.20
CA ARG A 133 2.64 -11.56 -4.00
C ARG A 133 3.81 -11.52 -3.03
N GLN A 134 5.04 -11.51 -3.54
CA GLN A 134 6.23 -11.40 -2.70
C GLN A 134 6.30 -10.02 -2.04
N ARG A 135 5.97 -8.99 -2.80
CA ARG A 135 5.88 -7.62 -2.29
C ARG A 135 4.87 -7.52 -1.16
N ALA A 136 3.68 -8.09 -1.35
CA ALA A 136 2.64 -8.12 -0.32
C ALA A 136 3.10 -8.87 0.93
N ALA A 137 3.72 -10.04 0.76
CA ALA A 137 4.20 -10.83 1.89
C ALA A 137 5.25 -10.08 2.70
N LEU A 138 6.17 -9.40 2.03
CA LEU A 138 7.20 -8.61 2.71
C LEU A 138 6.57 -7.46 3.50
N LEU A 139 5.66 -6.72 2.90
CA LEU A 139 5.02 -5.58 3.55
C LEU A 139 4.16 -6.00 4.74
N LEU A 140 3.36 -7.03 4.58
CA LEU A 140 2.48 -7.49 5.65
C LEU A 140 3.26 -8.09 6.81
N ARG A 141 4.28 -8.89 6.52
CA ARG A 141 5.05 -9.57 7.54
C ARG A 141 6.10 -8.67 8.18
N ASP A 142 6.98 -8.09 7.38
CA ASP A 142 8.18 -7.42 7.88
C ASP A 142 7.96 -5.96 8.22
N VAL A 143 7.06 -5.27 7.53
CA VAL A 143 6.77 -3.86 7.79
C VAL A 143 5.62 -3.72 8.78
N LEU A 144 4.53 -4.47 8.59
CA LEU A 144 3.31 -4.34 9.40
C LEU A 144 3.22 -5.35 10.53
N GLY A 145 4.06 -6.39 10.53
CA GLY A 145 4.14 -7.34 11.62
C GLY A 145 3.04 -8.40 11.68
N TYR A 146 2.29 -8.60 10.60
CA TYR A 146 1.29 -9.66 10.57
C TYR A 146 1.93 -11.05 10.42
N SER A 147 1.31 -12.05 11.01
CA SER A 147 1.72 -13.44 10.82
C SER A 147 1.00 -14.04 9.61
N ALA A 148 1.46 -15.22 9.18
CA ALA A 148 0.82 -15.95 8.09
C ALA A 148 -0.64 -16.34 8.42
N ALA A 149 -1.00 -16.37 9.70
CA ALA A 149 -2.35 -16.71 10.15
C ALA A 149 -3.32 -15.51 10.11
N ASP A 150 -2.77 -14.30 10.01
CA ASP A 150 -3.58 -13.08 9.89
C ASP A 150 -4.02 -12.82 8.43
#